data_41ab0e7a669c5b749d022447510f6ec9
#
_entry.id   41ab0e7a669c5b749d022447510f6ec9
#
_cell.length_a   1.000
_cell.length_b   1.000
_cell.length_c   1.000
_cell.angle_alpha   90.00
_cell.angle_beta   90.00
_cell.angle_gamma   90.00
#
_symmetry.space_group_name_H-M   'P 1'
#
loop_
_entity.id
_entity.type
_entity.pdbx_description
1 polymer ?
#
loop_
_entity_poly.entity_id
_entity_poly.type
_entity_poly.pdbx_seq_one_letter_code
_entity_poly.pdbx_strand_id
1 'polypeptide(L)'
;MGKISADFLVQFSKNLIYLEARNIQDIEQDILDKKLFKEGVSYIPILTNIRGRYLGTLSRKKYFYLKLKGKPFSPFEIIDPDIHVVSLDEGLDGILKKLKISSGLVLKIDGEYKKFISPRTVSDSFENYTTKLLLIETAENKLRDIILKLNINFTDSLSIKNQQF
;
A
#
# COMPACT_ATOMS: atom_id res chain seq x y z
N MET A 1 12.04 -10.49 -18.82
CA MET A 1 11.88 -9.87 -17.48
C MET A 1 10.40 -9.74 -17.21
N GLY A 2 9.82 -10.52 -16.28
CA GLY A 2 8.38 -10.47 -15.97
C GLY A 2 8.02 -9.10 -15.39
N LYS A 3 6.93 -8.51 -15.89
CA LYS A 3 6.39 -7.27 -15.30
C LYS A 3 5.97 -7.60 -13.86
N ILE A 4 6.51 -6.88 -12.89
CA ILE A 4 6.02 -6.95 -11.52
C ILE A 4 4.61 -6.40 -11.54
N SER A 5 3.63 -7.22 -11.15
CA SER A 5 2.24 -6.78 -11.07
C SER A 5 2.06 -5.75 -9.97
N ALA A 6 1.19 -4.77 -10.19
CA ALA A 6 0.80 -3.82 -9.15
C ALA A 6 -0.03 -4.46 -8.01
N ASP A 7 -0.44 -5.72 -8.17
CA ASP A 7 -1.25 -6.46 -7.18
C ASP A 7 -0.56 -6.56 -5.81
N PHE A 8 0.77 -6.60 -5.78
CA PHE A 8 1.49 -6.62 -4.51
C PHE A 8 1.24 -5.34 -3.68
N LEU A 9 1.07 -4.18 -4.31
CA LEU A 9 0.72 -2.93 -3.61
C LEU A 9 -0.67 -3.02 -2.98
N VAL A 10 -1.60 -3.73 -3.64
CA VAL A 10 -2.98 -3.93 -3.15
C VAL A 10 -2.99 -4.78 -1.89
N GLN A 11 -2.13 -5.81 -1.81
CA GLN A 11 -2.06 -6.71 -0.66
C GLN A 11 -1.61 -6.00 0.62
N PHE A 12 -0.70 -5.02 0.51
CA PHE A 12 -0.13 -4.32 1.66
C PHE A 12 -0.80 -2.98 1.94
N SER A 13 -1.65 -2.47 1.04
CA SER A 13 -2.38 -1.23 1.28
C SER A 13 -3.63 -1.45 2.11
N LYS A 14 -3.92 -0.47 2.98
CA LYS A 14 -5.12 -0.47 3.81
C LYS A 14 -6.37 -0.27 2.95
N ASN A 15 -7.50 -0.80 3.39
CA ASN A 15 -8.78 -0.48 2.79
C ASN A 15 -9.04 1.02 2.85
N LEU A 16 -9.69 1.54 1.81
CA LEU A 16 -10.01 2.94 1.72
C LEU A 16 -11.03 3.32 2.79
N ILE A 17 -10.67 4.30 3.62
CA ILE A 17 -11.61 5.02 4.47
C ILE A 17 -11.97 6.28 3.70
N TYR A 18 -13.25 6.50 3.40
CA TYR A 18 -13.73 7.64 2.63
C TYR A 18 -14.95 8.28 3.26
N LEU A 19 -15.27 9.49 2.85
CA LEU A 19 -16.54 10.16 3.13
C LEU A 19 -17.40 10.17 1.87
N GLU A 20 -18.68 9.90 2.05
CA GLU A 20 -19.66 10.02 0.98
C GLU A 20 -20.36 11.36 1.10
N ALA A 21 -20.29 12.17 0.03
CA ALA A 21 -20.93 13.47 -0.03
C ALA A 21 -21.29 13.81 -1.48
N ARG A 22 -22.39 14.55 -1.67
CA ARG A 22 -22.75 15.07 -2.98
C ARG A 22 -21.83 16.21 -3.41
N ASN A 23 -21.51 17.08 -2.47
CA ASN A 23 -20.58 18.20 -2.64
C ASN A 23 -19.66 18.29 -1.43
N ILE A 24 -18.47 18.86 -1.62
CA ILE A 24 -17.48 19.04 -0.54
C ILE A 24 -18.03 19.96 0.56
N GLN A 25 -18.82 20.95 0.18
CA GLN A 25 -19.42 21.94 1.11
C GLN A 25 -20.44 21.31 2.09
N ASP A 26 -21.01 20.14 1.73
CA ASP A 26 -22.00 19.47 2.55
C ASP A 26 -21.37 18.71 3.74
N ILE A 27 -20.04 18.72 3.85
CA ILE A 27 -19.33 18.01 4.92
C ILE A 27 -19.34 18.88 6.19
N GLU A 28 -20.01 18.38 7.21
CA GLU A 28 -20.10 19.04 8.50
C GLU A 28 -18.77 19.06 9.27
N GLN A 29 -18.54 20.13 10.02
CA GLN A 29 -17.32 20.29 10.83
C GLN A 29 -17.16 19.16 11.85
N ASP A 30 -18.25 18.68 12.44
CA ASP A 30 -18.25 17.59 13.42
C ASP A 30 -17.74 16.26 12.84
N ILE A 31 -18.02 16.01 11.56
CA ILE A 31 -17.51 14.85 10.83
C ILE A 31 -16.00 14.97 10.63
N LEU A 32 -15.51 16.17 10.28
CA LEU A 32 -14.09 16.46 10.14
C LEU A 32 -13.35 16.28 11.47
N ASP A 33 -13.90 16.83 12.57
CA ASP A 33 -13.35 16.69 13.91
C ASP A 33 -13.27 15.22 14.34
N LYS A 34 -14.32 14.46 14.10
CA LYS A 34 -14.35 13.04 14.40
C LYS A 34 -13.28 12.27 13.62
N LYS A 35 -13.26 12.41 12.31
CA LYS A 35 -12.41 11.60 11.41
C LYS A 35 -10.95 12.03 11.46
N LEU A 36 -10.66 13.31 11.30
CA LEU A 36 -9.29 13.82 11.20
C LEU A 36 -8.63 14.00 12.57
N PHE A 37 -9.38 14.39 13.59
CA PHE A 37 -8.85 14.63 14.93
C PHE A 37 -8.91 13.38 15.81
N LYS A 38 -10.11 12.86 16.11
CA LYS A 38 -10.30 11.74 17.05
C LYS A 38 -9.80 10.41 16.51
N GLU A 39 -10.16 10.07 15.27
CA GLU A 39 -9.76 8.80 14.65
C GLU A 39 -8.35 8.85 14.05
N GLY A 40 -7.77 10.04 13.89
CA GLY A 40 -6.38 10.21 13.47
C GLY A 40 -6.09 9.82 12.02
N VAL A 41 -7.11 9.77 11.14
CA VAL A 41 -6.94 9.42 9.74
C VAL A 41 -6.18 10.52 9.00
N SER A 42 -5.08 10.19 8.35
CA SER A 42 -4.20 11.17 7.70
C SER A 42 -4.80 11.78 6.42
N TYR A 43 -5.48 10.95 5.63
CA TYR A 43 -6.10 11.33 4.36
C TYR A 43 -7.46 10.66 4.23
N ILE A 44 -8.48 11.42 3.84
CA ILE A 44 -9.84 10.92 3.66
C ILE A 44 -10.36 11.36 2.30
N PRO A 45 -10.41 10.47 1.31
CA PRO A 45 -11.07 10.73 0.04
C PRO A 45 -12.55 11.03 0.21
N ILE A 46 -13.05 11.96 -0.58
CA ILE A 46 -14.46 12.31 -0.69
C ILE A 46 -14.98 11.77 -2.02
N LEU A 47 -16.00 10.94 -1.96
CA LEU A 47 -16.61 10.29 -3.11
C LEU A 47 -18.12 10.59 -3.14
N THR A 48 -18.72 10.65 -4.31
CA THR A 48 -20.19 10.67 -4.38
C THR A 48 -20.79 9.30 -4.03
N ASN A 49 -20.08 8.22 -4.30
CA ASN A 49 -20.23 6.85 -3.85
C ASN A 49 -18.98 6.04 -4.27
N ILE A 50 -18.89 4.77 -3.90
CA ILE A 50 -17.70 3.92 -4.15
C ILE A 50 -17.36 3.76 -5.64
N ARG A 51 -18.32 3.91 -6.55
CA ARG A 51 -18.15 3.86 -8.02
C ARG A 51 -18.34 5.22 -8.68
N GLY A 52 -18.68 6.22 -7.90
CA GLY A 52 -19.07 7.55 -8.38
C GLY A 52 -17.89 8.45 -8.72
N ARG A 53 -18.06 9.74 -8.46
CA ARG A 53 -17.03 10.74 -8.71
C ARG A 53 -16.13 10.94 -7.49
N TYR A 54 -14.86 11.07 -7.74
CA TYR A 54 -13.90 11.56 -6.77
C TYR A 54 -13.98 13.09 -6.72
N LEU A 55 -14.20 13.65 -5.53
CA LEU A 55 -14.35 15.08 -5.29
C LEU A 55 -13.07 15.73 -4.75
N GLY A 56 -12.20 14.96 -4.12
CA GLY A 56 -10.95 15.40 -3.53
C GLY A 56 -10.55 14.52 -2.35
N THR A 57 -9.43 14.85 -1.72
CA THR A 57 -8.99 14.17 -0.50
C THR A 57 -8.68 15.19 0.58
N LEU A 58 -9.29 15.03 1.74
CA LEU A 58 -9.04 15.85 2.93
C LEU A 58 -7.69 15.46 3.55
N SER A 59 -6.92 16.47 3.94
CA SER A 59 -5.62 16.30 4.59
C SER A 59 -5.69 16.65 6.07
N ARG A 60 -5.37 15.71 6.96
CA ARG A 60 -5.26 15.93 8.40
C ARG A 60 -4.23 17.02 8.72
N LYS A 61 -3.11 17.06 8.00
CA LYS A 61 -2.08 18.10 8.20
C LYS A 61 -2.63 19.50 7.95
N LYS A 62 -3.36 19.70 6.85
CA LYS A 62 -3.99 20.99 6.54
C LYS A 62 -5.09 21.34 7.53
N TYR A 63 -5.89 20.37 7.93
CA TYR A 63 -6.92 20.53 8.96
C TYR A 63 -6.31 21.07 10.27
N PHE A 64 -5.26 20.42 10.80
CA PHE A 64 -4.60 20.89 12.02
C PHE A 64 -4.00 22.28 11.88
N TYR A 65 -3.35 22.55 10.74
CA TYR A 65 -2.78 23.85 10.48
C TYR A 65 -3.82 24.97 10.52
N LEU A 66 -4.99 24.77 9.91
CA LEU A 66 -6.06 25.77 9.94
C LEU A 66 -6.74 25.86 11.31
N LYS A 67 -6.94 24.74 11.98
CA LYS A 67 -7.50 24.71 13.34
C LYS A 67 -6.63 25.48 14.36
N LEU A 68 -5.31 25.33 14.26
CA LEU A 68 -4.37 26.08 15.10
C LEU A 68 -4.39 27.59 14.84
N LYS A 69 -4.77 28.02 13.64
CA LYS A 69 -4.96 29.46 13.34
C LYS A 69 -6.19 30.07 13.98
N GLY A 70 -7.08 29.26 14.55
CA GLY A 70 -8.28 29.71 15.25
C GLY A 70 -9.32 30.42 14.37
N LYS A 71 -9.22 30.27 13.02
CA LYS A 71 -10.16 30.86 12.07
C LYS A 71 -11.11 29.80 11.54
N PRO A 72 -12.39 30.13 11.30
CA PRO A 72 -13.28 29.27 10.55
C PRO A 72 -12.69 28.96 9.17
N PHE A 73 -12.81 27.74 8.70
CA PHE A 73 -12.35 27.32 7.38
C PHE A 73 -13.36 26.40 6.70
N SER A 74 -13.35 26.42 5.39
CA SER A 74 -14.17 25.56 4.54
C SER A 74 -13.50 24.19 4.37
N PRO A 75 -14.27 23.09 4.16
CA PRO A 75 -13.72 21.81 3.78
C PRO A 75 -12.81 21.84 2.52
N PHE A 76 -13.03 22.79 1.61
CA PHE A 76 -12.16 23.00 0.44
C PHE A 76 -10.72 23.36 0.79
N GLU A 77 -10.52 24.12 1.86
CA GLU A 77 -9.18 24.60 2.25
C GLU A 77 -8.29 23.49 2.80
N ILE A 78 -8.89 22.39 3.21
CA ILE A 78 -8.16 21.21 3.72
C ILE A 78 -8.00 20.11 2.68
N ILE A 79 -8.43 20.33 1.42
CA ILE A 79 -8.16 19.40 0.32
C ILE A 79 -6.68 19.43 -0.02
N ASP A 80 -6.13 18.24 -0.21
CA ASP A 80 -4.77 18.08 -0.71
C ASP A 80 -4.79 17.94 -2.24
N PRO A 81 -4.29 18.94 -2.99
CA PRO A 81 -4.30 18.90 -4.45
C PRO A 81 -3.30 17.89 -5.01
N ASP A 82 -2.32 17.45 -4.19
CA ASP A 82 -1.26 16.52 -4.62
C ASP A 82 -1.69 15.06 -4.51
N ILE A 83 -2.97 14.79 -4.22
CA ILE A 83 -3.52 13.44 -4.18
C ILE A 83 -4.35 13.20 -5.43
N HIS A 84 -3.97 12.17 -6.18
CA HIS A 84 -4.58 11.82 -7.45
C HIS A 84 -5.24 10.44 -7.42
N VAL A 85 -6.18 10.22 -8.35
CA VAL A 85 -6.75 8.91 -8.60
C VAL A 85 -5.93 8.19 -9.67
N VAL A 86 -5.68 6.90 -9.46
CA VAL A 86 -5.02 6.02 -10.43
C VAL A 86 -5.81 4.72 -10.58
N SER A 87 -5.76 4.12 -11.76
CA SER A 87 -6.27 2.76 -11.97
C SER A 87 -5.16 1.74 -11.76
N LEU A 88 -5.53 0.56 -11.25
CA LEU A 88 -4.60 -0.57 -11.16
C LEU A 88 -4.05 -0.96 -12.55
N ASP A 89 -4.85 -0.77 -13.60
CA ASP A 89 -4.49 -1.06 -15.00
C ASP A 89 -3.29 -0.23 -15.51
N GLU A 90 -2.96 0.89 -14.87
CA GLU A 90 -1.79 1.69 -15.20
C GLU A 90 -0.46 0.95 -14.94
N GLY A 91 -0.53 -0.15 -14.20
CA GLY A 91 0.62 -0.95 -13.82
C GLY A 91 1.52 -0.28 -12.79
N LEU A 92 2.47 -1.05 -12.26
CA LEU A 92 3.35 -0.59 -11.19
C LEU A 92 4.15 0.66 -11.55
N ASP A 93 4.75 0.69 -12.75
CA ASP A 93 5.58 1.83 -13.19
C ASP A 93 4.79 3.13 -13.28
N GLY A 94 3.55 3.08 -13.78
CA GLY A 94 2.66 4.23 -13.85
C GLY A 94 2.30 4.76 -12.47
N ILE A 95 1.95 3.86 -11.56
CA ILE A 95 1.63 4.19 -10.16
C ILE A 95 2.83 4.81 -9.46
N LEU A 96 4.02 4.22 -9.58
CA LEU A 96 5.25 4.74 -8.95
C LEU A 96 5.68 6.10 -9.51
N LYS A 97 5.53 6.33 -10.83
CA LYS A 97 5.80 7.64 -11.43
C LYS A 97 4.90 8.74 -10.85
N LYS A 98 3.61 8.47 -10.72
CA LYS A 98 2.67 9.42 -10.11
C LYS A 98 2.96 9.64 -8.63
N LEU A 99 3.31 8.60 -7.91
CA LEU A 99 3.61 8.69 -6.47
C LEU A 99 4.86 9.53 -6.16
N LYS A 100 5.82 9.63 -7.10
CA LYS A 100 7.00 10.50 -6.92
C LYS A 100 6.66 11.99 -6.81
N ILE A 101 5.55 12.41 -7.42
CA ILE A 101 5.12 13.81 -7.49
C ILE A 101 3.87 14.08 -6.66
N SER A 102 3.39 13.11 -5.89
CA SER A 102 2.15 13.22 -5.12
C SER A 102 2.35 12.80 -3.67
N SER A 103 1.54 13.34 -2.77
CA SER A 103 1.50 12.94 -1.35
C SER A 103 0.86 11.57 -1.15
N GLY A 104 0.10 11.09 -2.12
CA GLY A 104 -0.56 9.79 -2.12
C GLY A 104 -1.48 9.62 -3.31
N LEU A 105 -1.99 8.41 -3.47
CA LEU A 105 -2.85 8.01 -4.58
C LEU A 105 -4.07 7.26 -4.06
N VAL A 106 -5.23 7.57 -4.63
CA VAL A 106 -6.45 6.77 -4.44
C VAL A 106 -6.53 5.76 -5.57
N LEU A 107 -6.51 4.47 -5.22
CA LEU A 107 -6.48 3.39 -6.21
C LEU A 107 -7.88 2.92 -6.55
N LYS A 108 -8.18 2.91 -7.86
CA LYS A 108 -9.40 2.36 -8.44
C LYS A 108 -9.12 0.97 -9.00
N ILE A 109 -9.92 -0.01 -8.58
CA ILE A 109 -9.83 -1.42 -8.97
C ILE A 109 -11.22 -1.85 -9.41
N ASP A 110 -11.36 -2.40 -10.62
CA ASP A 110 -12.65 -2.84 -11.19
C ASP A 110 -13.74 -1.76 -11.12
N GLY A 111 -13.36 -0.52 -11.38
CA GLY A 111 -14.29 0.61 -11.34
C GLY A 111 -14.63 1.15 -9.94
N GLU A 112 -14.13 0.56 -8.87
CA GLU A 112 -14.38 0.97 -7.48
C GLU A 112 -13.12 1.58 -6.84
N TYR A 113 -13.31 2.59 -5.98
CA TYR A 113 -12.23 3.15 -5.16
C TYR A 113 -11.99 2.23 -3.94
N LYS A 114 -10.88 1.49 -3.93
CA LYS A 114 -10.65 0.44 -2.92
C LYS A 114 -9.52 0.72 -1.94
N LYS A 115 -8.47 1.41 -2.37
CA LYS A 115 -7.23 1.55 -1.59
C LYS A 115 -6.70 2.97 -1.61
N PHE A 116 -5.92 3.29 -0.58
CA PHE A 116 -5.07 4.48 -0.54
C PHE A 116 -3.61 4.05 -0.46
N ILE A 117 -2.79 4.61 -1.35
CA ILE A 117 -1.35 4.31 -1.43
C ILE A 117 -0.59 5.59 -1.13
N SER A 118 0.35 5.52 -0.20
CA SER A 118 1.31 6.58 0.12
C SER A 118 2.73 6.10 -0.18
N PRO A 119 3.72 7.00 -0.26
CA PRO A 119 5.12 6.59 -0.33
C PRO A 119 5.53 5.60 0.77
N ARG A 120 5.02 5.80 1.99
CA ARG A 120 5.24 4.88 3.12
C ARG A 120 4.65 3.49 2.84
N THR A 121 3.42 3.41 2.31
CA THR A 121 2.79 2.13 1.95
C THR A 121 3.65 1.34 0.97
N VAL A 122 4.26 2.03 0.01
CA VAL A 122 5.16 1.40 -0.97
C VAL A 122 6.43 0.90 -0.29
N SER A 123 7.05 1.73 0.56
CA SER A 123 8.24 1.34 1.32
C SER A 123 7.98 0.10 2.18
N ASP A 124 6.90 0.11 2.96
CA ASP A 124 6.49 -1.01 3.82
C ASP A 124 6.22 -2.28 2.98
N SER A 125 5.65 -2.13 1.78
CA SER A 125 5.39 -3.25 0.85
C SER A 125 6.68 -3.87 0.33
N PHE A 126 7.65 -3.04 -0.07
CA PHE A 126 8.95 -3.51 -0.52
C PHE A 126 9.75 -4.18 0.59
N GLU A 127 9.75 -3.64 1.80
CA GLU A 127 10.41 -4.24 2.95
C GLU A 127 9.84 -5.64 3.25
N ASN A 128 8.52 -5.77 3.28
CA ASN A 128 7.86 -7.06 3.46
C ASN A 128 8.18 -8.06 2.35
N TYR A 129 8.23 -7.59 1.10
CA TYR A 129 8.56 -8.44 -0.04
C TYR A 129 10.01 -8.92 0.02
N THR A 130 10.94 -8.02 0.30
CA THR A 130 12.38 -8.33 0.46
C THR A 130 12.60 -9.34 1.59
N THR A 131 11.95 -9.15 2.73
CA THR A 131 12.02 -10.08 3.87
C THR A 131 11.56 -11.48 3.48
N LYS A 132 10.46 -11.61 2.71
CA LYS A 132 9.98 -12.91 2.22
C LYS A 132 10.98 -13.57 1.27
N LEU A 133 11.58 -12.81 0.36
CA LEU A 133 12.61 -13.33 -0.56
C LEU A 133 13.83 -13.86 0.22
N LEU A 134 14.31 -13.13 1.21
CA LEU A 134 15.43 -13.57 2.06
C LEU A 134 15.11 -14.85 2.83
N LEU A 135 13.87 -15.02 3.30
CA LEU A 135 13.42 -16.25 3.95
C LEU A 135 13.41 -17.45 2.98
N ILE A 136 12.96 -17.24 1.74
CA ILE A 136 12.97 -18.27 0.70
C ILE A 136 14.40 -18.67 0.38
N GLU A 137 15.29 -17.71 0.13
CA GLU A 137 16.71 -17.96 -0.13
C GLU A 137 17.38 -18.72 1.02
N THR A 138 17.08 -18.33 2.26
CA THR A 138 17.60 -19.03 3.45
C THR A 138 17.09 -20.47 3.52
N ALA A 139 15.83 -20.72 3.20
CA ALA A 139 15.24 -22.06 3.15
C ALA A 139 15.85 -22.91 2.05
N GLU A 140 16.04 -22.35 0.84
CA GLU A 140 16.71 -23.03 -0.27
C GLU A 140 18.15 -23.42 0.09
N ASN A 141 18.93 -22.52 0.69
CA ASN A 141 20.29 -22.81 1.11
C ASN A 141 20.34 -23.96 2.14
N LYS A 142 19.43 -23.94 3.14
CA LYS A 142 19.34 -25.02 4.12
C LYS A 142 18.97 -26.37 3.47
N LEU A 143 18.06 -26.37 2.48
CA LEU A 143 17.69 -27.58 1.74
C LEU A 143 18.88 -28.11 0.93
N ARG A 144 19.63 -27.24 0.26
CA ARG A 144 20.86 -27.62 -0.47
C ARG A 144 21.88 -28.26 0.46
N ASP A 145 22.09 -27.69 1.64
CA ASP A 145 23.02 -28.24 2.64
C ASP A 145 22.58 -29.62 3.14
N ILE A 146 21.27 -29.84 3.34
CA ILE A 146 20.74 -31.14 3.73
C ILE A 146 20.95 -32.18 2.61
N ILE A 147 20.63 -31.81 1.35
CA ILE A 147 20.81 -32.69 0.20
C ILE A 147 22.30 -33.08 0.03
N LEU A 148 23.20 -32.12 0.15
CA LEU A 148 24.65 -32.38 0.07
C LEU A 148 25.08 -33.34 1.18
N LYS A 149 24.65 -33.18 2.41
CA LYS A 149 24.95 -34.07 3.52
C LYS A 149 24.41 -35.49 3.30
N LEU A 150 23.17 -35.59 2.78
CA LEU A 150 22.56 -36.89 2.46
C LEU A 150 23.30 -37.60 1.31
N ASN A 151 23.69 -36.88 0.27
CA ASN A 151 24.46 -37.43 -0.85
C ASN A 151 25.85 -37.93 -0.41
N ILE A 152 26.53 -37.21 0.47
CA ILE A 152 27.82 -37.63 1.03
C ILE A 152 27.64 -38.93 1.83
N ASN A 153 26.62 -39.00 2.70
CA ASN A 153 26.33 -40.21 3.46
C ASN A 153 25.95 -41.41 2.57
N PHE A 154 25.29 -41.15 1.45
CA PHE A 154 24.90 -42.23 0.48
C PHE A 154 26.11 -42.77 -0.30
N THR A 155 27.02 -41.90 -0.71
CA THR A 155 28.28 -42.31 -1.37
C THR A 155 29.19 -43.12 -0.44
N ASP A 156 29.31 -42.71 0.82
CA ASP A 156 30.08 -43.40 1.82
C ASP A 156 29.50 -44.81 2.13
N SER A 157 28.17 -44.91 2.23
CA SER A 157 27.50 -46.20 2.46
C SER A 157 27.60 -47.18 1.27
N LEU A 158 27.67 -46.69 0.04
CA LEU A 158 27.88 -47.49 -1.15
C LEU A 158 29.34 -47.96 -1.30
N SER A 159 30.31 -47.15 -0.91
CA SER A 159 31.71 -47.51 -0.92
C SER A 159 32.05 -48.67 0.06
N ILE A 160 31.40 -48.68 1.25
CA ILE A 160 31.56 -49.70 2.27
C ILE A 160 30.98 -51.06 1.79
N LYS A 161 29.85 -51.05 1.08
CA LYS A 161 29.24 -52.28 0.52
C LYS A 161 30.04 -52.93 -0.57
N ASN A 162 30.80 -52.17 -1.38
CA ASN A 162 31.60 -52.68 -2.47
C ASN A 162 32.97 -53.22 -2.02
N GLN A 163 33.36 -53.09 -0.75
CA GLN A 163 34.60 -53.63 -0.17
C GLN A 163 34.37 -54.99 0.52
N GLN A 164 33.15 -55.53 0.53
CA GLN A 164 32.82 -56.82 1.17
C GLN A 164 32.51 -57.95 0.16
N PHE A 165 32.98 -57.83 -1.10
CA PHE A 165 32.93 -58.93 -2.08
C PHE A 165 34.31 -59.26 -2.62
#